data_c55dd2a817e07ef85ec2780779d8d2f3
#
_entry.id   c55dd2a817e07ef85ec2780779d8d2f3
#
_cell.length_a   1.000
_cell.length_b   1.000
_cell.length_c   1.000
_cell.angle_alpha   90.00
_cell.angle_beta   90.00
_cell.angle_gamma   90.00
#
_symmetry.space_group_name_H-M   'P 1'
#
loop_
_entity.id
_entity.type
_entity.pdbx_description
1 polymer ?
#
loop_
_entity_poly.entity_id
_entity_poly.type
_entity_poly.pdbx_seq_one_letter_code
_entity_poly.pdbx_strand_id
1 'polypeptide(L)'
;MYKKLFLSSLLCLFLAACSKQPQPYESFEDAQVALKALNMALVQTGATKGNNIEKDQLVFSDAYLTKRHTIYQSLMGMELNLNQIAQVNYLVIAERFPERYFNWPAQVNVLENMLAFEGSKNTPDNVITWLKLTQDTLDSAQQSNLKLNKVELTLLQSYVLSAIASNHVQPALKSHIRAFSDYLASYKPRGSVGLRGLPNGTQWYQSKLNYFSGEVHSPLEWVTLLNEKIKVLDRVAFDSKLPTSHQKSFLVQYLSDEKLIEGLDWQANYQDLPAMASAMDMSNKDKTLMLAMMESDIGIHYHAWTLPQAKVNLIKRLQISPEEAQYLVEDIILYPGQSFSFIQHII
;
A
#
# COMPACT_ATOMS: atom_id res chain seq x y z
N MET A 1 55.02 30.94 -8.95
CA MET A 1 54.75 30.24 -7.68
C MET A 1 53.28 30.31 -7.23
N TYR A 2 52.58 31.39 -7.47
CA TYR A 2 51.19 31.60 -7.02
C TYR A 2 50.12 30.76 -7.75
N LYS A 3 50.32 30.32 -9.00
CA LYS A 3 49.33 29.49 -9.73
C LYS A 3 49.15 28.07 -9.18
N LYS A 4 50.20 27.49 -8.56
CA LYS A 4 50.15 26.15 -7.95
C LYS A 4 49.46 26.14 -6.58
N LEU A 5 49.53 27.26 -5.85
CA LEU A 5 48.80 27.41 -4.57
C LEU A 5 47.28 27.54 -4.76
N PHE A 6 46.86 28.22 -5.84
CA PHE A 6 45.47 28.42 -6.13
C PHE A 6 44.75 27.12 -6.55
N LEU A 7 45.46 26.26 -7.28
CA LEU A 7 44.94 24.96 -7.71
C LEU A 7 44.80 23.97 -6.54
N SER A 8 45.71 24.02 -5.57
CA SER A 8 45.66 23.20 -4.37
C SER A 8 44.57 23.60 -3.41
N SER A 9 44.29 24.92 -3.30
CA SER A 9 43.18 25.43 -2.48
C SER A 9 41.80 25.12 -3.08
N LEU A 10 41.67 25.09 -4.41
CA LEU A 10 40.45 24.73 -5.10
C LEU A 10 40.11 23.24 -4.97
N LEU A 11 41.14 22.38 -4.96
CA LEU A 11 40.98 20.93 -4.79
C LEU A 11 40.53 20.56 -3.36
N CYS A 12 40.97 21.30 -2.35
CA CYS A 12 40.53 21.11 -0.97
C CYS A 12 39.04 21.51 -0.74
N LEU A 13 38.55 22.48 -1.51
CA LEU A 13 37.14 22.89 -1.44
C LEU A 13 36.17 21.83 -2.03
N PHE A 14 36.61 21.06 -3.03
CA PHE A 14 35.83 19.97 -3.57
C PHE A 14 35.79 18.71 -2.67
N LEU A 15 36.79 18.52 -1.81
CA LEU A 15 36.82 17.41 -0.86
C LEU A 15 35.96 17.65 0.39
N ALA A 16 35.67 18.92 0.71
CA ALA A 16 34.76 19.27 1.81
C ALA A 16 33.27 19.15 1.46
N ALA A 17 32.93 19.02 0.16
CA ALA A 17 31.54 18.91 -0.30
C ALA A 17 30.94 17.51 -0.14
N CYS A 18 31.69 16.52 0.34
CA CYS A 18 31.22 15.17 0.65
C CYS A 18 31.03 14.93 2.17
N SER A 19 30.76 15.97 2.95
CA SER A 19 30.29 15.75 4.31
C SER A 19 28.87 15.12 4.21
N LYS A 20 28.72 13.88 4.68
CA LYS A 20 27.40 13.27 4.86
C LYS A 20 26.53 14.30 5.60
N GLN A 21 25.41 14.72 5.01
CA GLN A 21 24.48 15.54 5.74
C GLN A 21 24.11 14.81 7.04
N PRO A 22 24.04 15.51 8.17
CA PRO A 22 23.60 14.88 9.41
C PRO A 22 22.28 14.14 9.16
N GLN A 23 22.24 12.87 9.51
CA GLN A 23 20.99 12.10 9.40
C GLN A 23 20.00 12.68 10.42
N PRO A 24 18.79 13.04 10.02
CA PRO A 24 17.82 13.65 10.94
C PRO A 24 17.27 12.65 11.97
N TYR A 25 17.55 11.36 11.81
CA TYR A 25 17.12 10.29 12.70
C TYR A 25 18.34 9.47 13.13
N GLU A 26 18.40 9.09 14.43
CA GLU A 26 19.53 8.38 15.01
C GLU A 26 19.46 6.88 14.75
N SER A 27 18.25 6.32 14.65
CA SER A 27 18.01 4.89 14.44
C SER A 27 16.95 4.61 13.37
N PHE A 28 16.92 3.35 12.91
CA PHE A 28 15.88 2.86 11.99
C PHE A 28 14.49 2.96 12.64
N GLU A 29 14.40 2.61 13.91
CA GLU A 29 13.18 2.64 14.71
C GLU A 29 12.66 4.08 14.88
N ASP A 30 13.53 5.06 15.11
CA ASP A 30 13.13 6.48 15.18
C ASP A 30 12.55 6.97 13.87
N ALA A 31 13.16 6.59 12.74
CA ALA A 31 12.65 6.92 11.42
C ALA A 31 11.30 6.24 11.13
N GLN A 32 11.12 4.98 11.56
CA GLN A 32 9.83 4.29 11.47
C GLN A 32 8.74 4.96 12.31
N VAL A 33 9.07 5.36 13.54
CA VAL A 33 8.14 6.08 14.42
C VAL A 33 7.73 7.41 13.77
N ALA A 34 8.68 8.14 13.19
CA ALA A 34 8.39 9.40 12.48
C ALA A 34 7.50 9.18 11.25
N LEU A 35 7.75 8.12 10.47
CA LEU A 35 6.91 7.75 9.33
C LEU A 35 5.50 7.38 9.77
N LYS A 36 5.37 6.57 10.82
CA LYS A 36 4.09 6.21 11.41
C LYS A 36 3.33 7.44 11.91
N ALA A 37 4.00 8.33 12.63
CA ALA A 37 3.40 9.58 13.12
C ALA A 37 2.94 10.48 11.96
N LEU A 38 3.71 10.59 10.89
CA LEU A 38 3.36 11.35 9.70
C LEU A 38 2.09 10.79 9.04
N ASN A 39 1.99 9.49 8.92
CA ASN A 39 0.86 8.80 8.31
C ASN A 39 -0.39 8.83 9.20
N MET A 40 -0.22 8.86 10.52
CA MET A 40 -1.30 8.95 11.51
C MET A 40 -1.80 10.38 11.76
N ALA A 41 -1.18 11.39 11.18
CA ALA A 41 -1.50 12.80 11.45
C ALA A 41 -2.99 13.14 11.22
N LEU A 42 -3.64 12.51 10.25
CA LEU A 42 -5.08 12.70 10.00
C LEU A 42 -6.00 12.01 11.02
N VAL A 43 -5.56 10.90 11.61
CA VAL A 43 -6.33 10.17 12.63
C VAL A 43 -6.35 10.96 13.94
N GLN A 44 -5.20 11.49 14.32
CA GLN A 44 -5.03 12.16 15.62
C GLN A 44 -5.74 13.50 15.72
N THR A 45 -6.03 14.15 14.61
CA THR A 45 -6.63 15.47 14.59
C THR A 45 -8.09 15.54 15.05
N GLY A 46 -8.80 14.42 15.01
CA GLY A 46 -10.13 14.32 15.61
C GLY A 46 -10.13 14.11 17.12
N ALA A 47 -9.05 13.56 17.69
CA ALA A 47 -8.98 13.16 19.09
C ALA A 47 -8.36 14.22 20.03
N THR A 48 -7.54 15.12 19.51
CA THR A 48 -6.86 16.16 20.30
C THR A 48 -7.54 17.51 20.13
N LYS A 49 -8.42 17.84 21.07
CA LYS A 49 -8.90 19.23 21.24
C LYS A 49 -7.69 20.13 21.49
N GLY A 50 -7.23 20.85 20.49
CA GLY A 50 -6.28 21.92 20.70
C GLY A 50 -5.15 22.14 19.71
N ASN A 51 -4.86 21.19 18.83
CA ASN A 51 -3.83 21.41 17.80
C ASN A 51 -4.49 21.75 16.48
N ASN A 52 -4.32 23.01 16.03
CA ASN A 52 -4.54 23.38 14.63
C ASN A 52 -3.63 22.49 13.79
N ILE A 53 -4.22 21.56 13.03
CA ILE A 53 -3.45 20.94 11.95
C ILE A 53 -3.20 22.07 10.97
N GLU A 54 -1.95 22.35 10.77
CA GLU A 54 -1.54 23.16 9.64
C GLU A 54 -2.10 22.50 8.38
N LYS A 55 -2.72 23.28 7.50
CA LYS A 55 -3.26 22.80 6.20
C LYS A 55 -2.22 22.00 5.40
N ASP A 56 -0.96 22.13 5.77
CA ASP A 56 0.21 21.49 5.16
C ASP A 56 0.42 20.01 5.54
N GLN A 57 -0.45 19.41 6.36
CA GLN A 57 -0.28 18.04 6.83
C GLN A 57 -1.30 17.03 6.27
N LEU A 58 -2.04 17.40 5.22
CA LEU A 58 -2.86 16.41 4.52
C LEU A 58 -1.96 15.30 3.94
N VAL A 59 -2.30 14.05 4.22
CA VAL A 59 -1.61 12.90 3.66
C VAL A 59 -1.59 13.03 2.13
N PHE A 60 -0.43 12.77 1.54
CA PHE A 60 -0.14 12.93 0.11
C PHE A 60 -0.09 14.37 -0.44
N SER A 61 -0.20 15.38 0.41
CA SER A 61 0.14 16.77 0.00
C SER A 61 1.65 16.89 -0.26
N ASP A 62 2.07 17.94 -0.95
CA ASP A 62 3.49 18.21 -1.22
C ASP A 62 4.32 18.25 0.07
N ALA A 63 3.79 18.87 1.13
CA ALA A 63 4.44 18.91 2.44
C ALA A 63 4.61 17.53 3.05
N TYR A 64 3.57 16.69 2.99
CA TYR A 64 3.63 15.30 3.41
C TYR A 64 4.67 14.51 2.59
N LEU A 65 4.62 14.61 1.26
CA LEU A 65 5.55 13.91 0.37
C LEU A 65 7.01 14.33 0.63
N THR A 66 7.26 15.62 0.87
CA THR A 66 8.59 16.13 1.22
C THR A 66 9.09 15.59 2.56
N LYS A 67 8.26 15.60 3.60
CA LYS A 67 8.61 15.01 4.90
C LYS A 67 8.91 13.52 4.79
N ARG A 68 8.06 12.78 4.07
CA ARG A 68 8.26 11.36 3.81
C ARG A 68 9.57 11.09 3.06
N HIS A 69 9.85 11.85 2.02
CA HIS A 69 11.11 11.76 1.29
C HIS A 69 12.33 11.95 2.20
N THR A 70 12.27 12.93 3.11
CA THR A 70 13.35 13.16 4.08
C THR A 70 13.58 11.95 4.97
N ILE A 71 12.51 11.30 5.43
CA ILE A 71 12.60 10.07 6.23
C ILE A 71 13.25 8.95 5.41
N TYR A 72 12.84 8.74 4.16
CA TYR A 72 13.41 7.70 3.30
C TYR A 72 14.89 7.94 2.98
N GLN A 73 15.29 9.19 2.73
CA GLN A 73 16.70 9.54 2.53
C GLN A 73 17.53 9.24 3.78
N SER A 74 16.99 9.51 4.96
CA SER A 74 17.63 9.16 6.22
C SER A 74 17.83 7.64 6.36
N LEU A 75 16.77 6.86 6.11
CA LEU A 75 16.81 5.39 6.15
C LEU A 75 17.85 4.82 5.19
N MET A 76 17.94 5.35 3.96
CA MET A 76 18.96 4.90 2.98
C MET A 76 20.41 5.20 3.40
N GLY A 77 20.63 6.16 4.28
CA GLY A 77 21.94 6.52 4.80
C GLY A 77 22.41 5.69 5.99
N MET A 78 21.56 4.82 6.55
CA MET A 78 21.83 3.99 7.71
C MET A 78 22.51 2.66 7.34
N GLU A 79 23.18 2.03 8.31
CA GLU A 79 23.59 0.63 8.21
C GLU A 79 22.37 -0.26 8.53
N LEU A 80 21.89 -0.99 7.53
CA LEU A 80 20.64 -1.75 7.58
C LEU A 80 20.91 -3.25 7.45
N ASN A 81 20.14 -4.07 8.19
CA ASN A 81 20.07 -5.51 7.94
C ASN A 81 19.21 -5.83 6.70
N LEU A 82 19.18 -7.10 6.27
CA LEU A 82 18.48 -7.51 5.04
C LEU A 82 16.97 -7.19 5.07
N ASN A 83 16.31 -7.39 6.20
CA ASN A 83 14.89 -7.06 6.35
C ASN A 83 14.63 -5.56 6.26
N GLN A 84 15.44 -4.75 6.92
CA GLN A 84 15.37 -3.30 6.86
C GLN A 84 15.65 -2.80 5.44
N ILE A 85 16.63 -3.39 4.73
CA ILE A 85 16.90 -3.10 3.31
C ILE A 85 15.66 -3.39 2.46
N ALA A 86 15.00 -4.53 2.66
CA ALA A 86 13.79 -4.88 1.91
C ALA A 86 12.66 -3.86 2.14
N GLN A 87 12.46 -3.43 3.41
CA GLN A 87 11.47 -2.40 3.76
C GLN A 87 11.79 -1.06 3.09
N VAL A 88 13.03 -0.59 3.19
CA VAL A 88 13.44 0.68 2.59
C VAL A 88 13.34 0.64 1.07
N ASN A 89 13.76 -0.44 0.43
CA ASN A 89 13.63 -0.62 -1.01
C ASN A 89 12.17 -0.56 -1.47
N TYR A 90 11.25 -1.19 -0.73
CA TYR A 90 9.83 -1.11 -1.01
C TYR A 90 9.33 0.34 -0.99
N LEU A 91 9.66 1.10 0.05
CA LEU A 91 9.26 2.50 0.22
C LEU A 91 9.82 3.39 -0.89
N VAL A 92 11.13 3.27 -1.17
CA VAL A 92 11.82 4.08 -2.19
C VAL A 92 11.33 3.77 -3.61
N ILE A 93 11.08 2.51 -3.94
CA ILE A 93 10.52 2.14 -5.25
C ILE A 93 9.11 2.70 -5.41
N ALA A 94 8.29 2.63 -4.37
CA ALA A 94 6.96 3.20 -4.39
C ALA A 94 6.99 4.74 -4.55
N GLU A 95 7.96 5.42 -3.93
CA GLU A 95 8.09 6.89 -3.98
C GLU A 95 8.42 7.42 -5.38
N ARG A 96 9.09 6.63 -6.24
CA ARG A 96 9.40 7.06 -7.63
C ARG A 96 8.17 7.48 -8.43
N PHE A 97 7.01 6.98 -8.03
CA PHE A 97 5.74 7.29 -8.65
C PHE A 97 4.74 7.62 -7.53
N PRO A 98 4.66 8.89 -7.11
CA PRO A 98 3.75 9.32 -6.03
C PRO A 98 2.31 8.87 -6.22
N GLU A 99 1.85 8.76 -7.46
CA GLU A 99 0.52 8.28 -7.84
C GLU A 99 0.21 6.86 -7.32
N ARG A 100 1.22 6.04 -7.08
CA ARG A 100 1.06 4.68 -6.52
C ARG A 100 0.57 4.68 -5.08
N TYR A 101 0.76 5.78 -4.35
CA TYR A 101 0.24 5.91 -2.98
C TYR A 101 -1.26 6.15 -2.95
N PHE A 102 -1.84 6.57 -4.08
CA PHE A 102 -3.28 6.72 -4.25
C PHE A 102 -3.97 5.45 -4.74
N ASN A 103 -3.26 4.32 -4.76
CA ASN A 103 -3.90 3.04 -5.02
C ASN A 103 -4.77 2.65 -3.83
N TRP A 104 -5.77 1.83 -4.11
CA TRP A 104 -6.57 1.20 -3.09
C TRP A 104 -5.66 0.58 -2.00
N PRO A 105 -5.99 0.66 -0.70
CA PRO A 105 -7.18 1.29 -0.10
C PRO A 105 -6.98 2.73 0.38
N ALA A 106 -5.80 3.33 0.19
CA ALA A 106 -5.45 4.63 0.76
C ALA A 106 -6.48 5.72 0.46
N GLN A 107 -6.99 5.77 -0.78
CA GLN A 107 -7.98 6.75 -1.20
C GLN A 107 -9.26 6.68 -0.36
N VAL A 108 -9.74 5.47 -0.08
CA VAL A 108 -10.98 5.24 0.67
C VAL A 108 -10.75 5.47 2.15
N ASN A 109 -9.69 4.91 2.71
CA ASN A 109 -9.42 4.99 4.15
C ASN A 109 -9.23 6.44 4.61
N VAL A 110 -8.52 7.27 3.84
CA VAL A 110 -8.36 8.69 4.17
C VAL A 110 -9.70 9.44 4.10
N LEU A 111 -10.45 9.24 3.02
CA LEU A 111 -11.75 9.89 2.85
C LEU A 111 -12.76 9.46 3.93
N GLU A 112 -12.82 8.16 4.26
CA GLU A 112 -13.69 7.63 5.29
C GLU A 112 -13.42 8.28 6.64
N ASN A 113 -12.15 8.36 7.04
CA ASN A 113 -11.79 8.97 8.30
C ASN A 113 -12.09 10.46 8.33
N MET A 114 -11.87 11.18 7.24
CA MET A 114 -12.26 12.59 7.16
C MET A 114 -13.76 12.80 7.29
N LEU A 115 -14.56 11.88 6.75
CA LEU A 115 -16.03 11.94 6.81
C LEU A 115 -16.58 11.49 8.18
N ALA A 116 -15.86 10.62 8.91
CA ALA A 116 -16.25 10.13 10.23
C ALA A 116 -16.08 11.18 11.34
N PHE A 117 -15.23 12.20 11.15
CA PHE A 117 -15.00 13.25 12.15
C PHE A 117 -16.11 14.31 12.12
N GLU A 118 -17.22 14.05 12.79
CA GLU A 118 -18.25 15.04 13.06
C GLU A 118 -17.75 16.07 14.09
N GLY A 119 -17.73 17.35 13.71
CA GLY A 119 -17.61 18.46 14.67
C GLY A 119 -16.32 19.26 14.67
N SER A 120 -15.35 19.01 13.79
CA SER A 120 -14.21 19.93 13.59
C SER A 120 -14.58 21.04 12.60
N LYS A 121 -14.31 22.31 12.97
CA LYS A 121 -14.60 23.49 12.13
C LYS A 121 -13.87 23.47 10.77
N ASN A 122 -12.86 22.63 10.60
CA ASN A 122 -12.01 22.56 9.40
C ASN A 122 -12.29 21.33 8.52
N THR A 123 -13.16 20.43 8.96
CA THR A 123 -13.41 19.16 8.24
C THR A 123 -13.92 19.31 6.80
N PRO A 124 -14.87 20.23 6.47
CA PRO A 124 -15.33 20.40 5.11
C PRO A 124 -14.22 20.82 4.14
N ASP A 125 -13.40 21.79 4.51
CA ASP A 125 -12.32 22.29 3.66
C ASP A 125 -11.25 21.24 3.41
N ASN A 126 -10.94 20.41 4.41
CA ASN A 126 -9.99 19.31 4.28
C ASN A 126 -10.51 18.22 3.34
N VAL A 127 -11.79 17.88 3.42
CA VAL A 127 -12.41 16.91 2.50
C VAL A 127 -12.38 17.43 1.07
N ILE A 128 -12.75 18.69 0.86
CA ILE A 128 -12.72 19.33 -0.48
C ILE A 128 -11.30 19.33 -1.03
N THR A 129 -10.32 19.70 -0.22
CA THR A 129 -8.90 19.72 -0.61
C THR A 129 -8.42 18.32 -0.95
N TRP A 130 -8.81 17.30 -0.15
CA TRP A 130 -8.46 15.91 -0.40
C TRP A 130 -9.07 15.37 -1.70
N LEU A 131 -10.34 15.65 -1.97
CA LEU A 131 -11.00 15.21 -3.21
C LEU A 131 -10.30 15.81 -4.44
N LYS A 132 -9.91 17.09 -4.37
CA LYS A 132 -9.16 17.74 -5.44
C LYS A 132 -7.77 17.13 -5.60
N LEU A 133 -7.03 16.96 -4.52
CA LEU A 133 -5.70 16.33 -4.52
C LEU A 133 -5.77 14.90 -5.12
N THR A 134 -6.79 14.13 -4.76
CA THR A 134 -6.99 12.79 -5.32
C THR A 134 -7.26 12.85 -6.82
N GLN A 135 -8.10 13.77 -7.28
CA GLN A 135 -8.37 13.96 -8.70
C GLN A 135 -7.09 14.34 -9.47
N ASP A 136 -6.37 15.35 -8.99
CA ASP A 136 -5.11 15.82 -9.62
C ASP A 136 -4.07 14.69 -9.70
N THR A 137 -4.00 13.83 -8.68
CA THR A 137 -3.10 12.67 -8.66
C THR A 137 -3.55 11.57 -9.63
N LEU A 138 -4.86 11.30 -9.72
CA LEU A 138 -5.39 10.36 -10.70
C LEU A 138 -5.18 10.84 -12.14
N ASP A 139 -5.25 12.14 -12.39
CA ASP A 139 -4.93 12.74 -13.68
C ASP A 139 -3.44 12.60 -14.02
N SER A 140 -2.55 12.86 -13.07
CA SER A 140 -1.10 12.62 -13.21
C SER A 140 -0.82 11.13 -13.46
N ALA A 141 -1.51 10.23 -12.77
CA ALA A 141 -1.41 8.81 -12.98
C ALA A 141 -1.84 8.39 -14.40
N GLN A 142 -2.85 9.04 -14.98
CA GLN A 142 -3.23 8.79 -16.37
C GLN A 142 -2.12 9.18 -17.35
N GLN A 143 -1.43 10.30 -17.09
CA GLN A 143 -0.30 10.75 -17.92
C GLN A 143 0.90 9.81 -17.84
N SER A 144 1.15 9.24 -16.65
CA SER A 144 2.26 8.31 -16.36
C SER A 144 1.93 6.85 -16.66
N ASN A 145 0.75 6.53 -17.22
CA ASN A 145 0.25 5.17 -17.39
C ASN A 145 0.14 4.33 -16.09
N LEU A 146 -0.03 4.99 -14.95
CA LEU A 146 -0.25 4.37 -13.64
C LEU A 146 -1.74 4.33 -13.26
N LYS A 147 -2.60 4.21 -14.25
CA LYS A 147 -4.05 4.21 -14.10
C LYS A 147 -4.53 3.15 -13.13
N LEU A 148 -5.62 3.47 -12.43
CA LEU A 148 -6.40 2.46 -11.71
C LEU A 148 -6.81 1.33 -12.65
N ASN A 149 -6.83 0.11 -12.16
CA ASN A 149 -7.49 -0.99 -12.84
C ASN A 149 -9.01 -0.94 -12.62
N LYS A 150 -9.73 -1.81 -13.31
CA LYS A 150 -11.20 -1.83 -13.22
C LYS A 150 -11.72 -2.16 -11.81
N VAL A 151 -11.04 -3.04 -11.08
CA VAL A 151 -11.43 -3.43 -9.71
C VAL A 151 -11.27 -2.24 -8.76
N GLU A 152 -10.10 -1.60 -8.76
CA GLU A 152 -9.81 -0.40 -7.96
C GLU A 152 -10.84 0.72 -8.23
N LEU A 153 -11.11 1.00 -9.51
CA LEU A 153 -12.07 2.02 -9.90
C LEU A 153 -13.49 1.70 -9.43
N THR A 154 -13.94 0.46 -9.63
CA THR A 154 -15.31 0.04 -9.26
C THR A 154 -15.52 0.17 -7.75
N LEU A 155 -14.54 -0.23 -6.94
CA LEU A 155 -14.65 -0.15 -5.49
C LEU A 155 -14.60 1.30 -5.00
N LEU A 156 -13.74 2.14 -5.58
CA LEU A 156 -13.71 3.57 -5.27
C LEU A 156 -15.05 4.26 -5.63
N GLN A 157 -15.62 3.96 -6.80
CA GLN A 157 -16.93 4.45 -7.21
C GLN A 157 -18.04 4.01 -6.24
N SER A 158 -18.06 2.74 -5.86
CA SER A 158 -19.05 2.20 -4.92
C SER A 158 -18.96 2.88 -3.57
N TYR A 159 -17.74 3.13 -3.07
CA TYR A 159 -17.53 3.84 -1.82
C TYR A 159 -18.03 5.30 -1.90
N VAL A 160 -17.68 6.03 -2.95
CA VAL A 160 -18.10 7.43 -3.15
C VAL A 160 -19.63 7.54 -3.26
N LEU A 161 -20.29 6.61 -3.96
CA LEU A 161 -21.76 6.55 -4.03
C LEU A 161 -22.39 6.27 -2.66
N SER A 162 -21.82 5.38 -1.88
CA SER A 162 -22.25 5.10 -0.51
C SER A 162 -22.12 6.34 0.39
N ALA A 163 -21.02 7.09 0.27
CA ALA A 163 -20.81 8.35 0.99
C ALA A 163 -21.84 9.41 0.62
N ILE A 164 -22.24 9.53 -0.65
CA ILE A 164 -23.31 10.44 -1.10
C ILE A 164 -24.66 10.04 -0.48
N ALA A 165 -24.94 8.74 -0.40
CA ALA A 165 -26.19 8.22 0.15
C ALA A 165 -26.25 8.34 1.68
N SER A 166 -25.13 8.42 2.36
CA SER A 166 -25.03 8.48 3.82
C SER A 166 -25.69 9.76 4.38
N ASN A 167 -26.49 9.60 5.45
CA ASN A 167 -27.09 10.71 6.18
C ASN A 167 -26.09 11.41 7.12
N HIS A 168 -24.92 10.79 7.39
CA HIS A 168 -23.87 11.37 8.24
C HIS A 168 -23.02 12.38 7.50
N VAL A 169 -23.02 12.39 6.16
CA VAL A 169 -22.26 13.35 5.35
C VAL A 169 -23.03 14.67 5.24
N GLN A 170 -22.38 15.76 5.60
CA GLN A 170 -22.95 17.12 5.55
C GLN A 170 -23.43 17.47 4.13
N PRO A 171 -24.61 18.10 3.97
CA PRO A 171 -25.16 18.43 2.66
C PRO A 171 -24.22 19.28 1.77
N ALA A 172 -23.46 20.19 2.38
CA ALA A 172 -22.48 21.01 1.67
C ALA A 172 -21.38 20.19 1.01
N LEU A 173 -20.92 19.09 1.65
CA LEU A 173 -19.92 18.20 1.10
C LEU A 173 -20.46 17.30 0.00
N LYS A 174 -21.74 16.97 0.04
CA LYS A 174 -22.35 16.06 -0.97
C LYS A 174 -22.22 16.58 -2.40
N SER A 175 -22.21 17.89 -2.61
CA SER A 175 -22.00 18.48 -3.95
C SER A 175 -20.58 18.21 -4.47
N HIS A 176 -19.56 18.36 -3.64
CA HIS A 176 -18.16 18.09 -3.98
C HIS A 176 -17.91 16.59 -4.20
N ILE A 177 -18.49 15.74 -3.36
CA ILE A 177 -18.40 14.28 -3.51
C ILE A 177 -19.11 13.83 -4.80
N ARG A 178 -20.23 14.43 -5.19
CA ARG A 178 -20.89 14.18 -6.48
C ARG A 178 -20.02 14.58 -7.66
N ALA A 179 -19.41 15.78 -7.62
CA ALA A 179 -18.48 16.20 -8.67
C ALA A 179 -17.31 15.22 -8.83
N PHE A 180 -16.77 14.69 -7.74
CA PHE A 180 -15.74 13.65 -7.77
C PHE A 180 -16.30 12.32 -8.29
N SER A 181 -17.53 11.95 -7.97
CA SER A 181 -18.23 10.77 -8.53
C SER A 181 -18.38 10.88 -10.05
N ASP A 182 -18.76 12.08 -10.56
CA ASP A 182 -18.89 12.35 -11.99
C ASP A 182 -17.55 12.25 -12.71
N TYR A 183 -16.46 12.76 -12.09
CA TYR A 183 -15.10 12.57 -12.56
C TYR A 183 -14.74 11.07 -12.67
N LEU A 184 -14.98 10.28 -11.62
CA LEU A 184 -14.71 8.84 -11.63
C LEU A 184 -15.55 8.09 -12.68
N ALA A 185 -16.78 8.53 -12.96
CA ALA A 185 -17.62 7.95 -14.00
C ALA A 185 -17.02 8.13 -15.41
N SER A 186 -16.25 9.20 -15.62
CA SER A 186 -15.53 9.47 -16.89
C SER A 186 -14.13 8.85 -16.94
N TYR A 187 -13.60 8.34 -15.82
CA TYR A 187 -12.24 7.82 -15.71
C TYR A 187 -12.08 6.52 -16.53
N LYS A 188 -10.98 6.45 -17.29
CA LYS A 188 -10.67 5.28 -18.14
C LYS A 188 -9.64 4.38 -17.44
N PRO A 189 -10.05 3.28 -16.83
CA PRO A 189 -9.14 2.36 -16.16
C PRO A 189 -8.21 1.66 -17.17
N ARG A 190 -7.10 1.11 -16.67
CA ARG A 190 -6.24 0.22 -17.45
C ARG A 190 -6.89 -1.16 -17.62
N GLY A 191 -6.53 -1.85 -18.69
CA GLY A 191 -7.08 -3.18 -18.99
C GLY A 191 -6.47 -4.32 -18.18
N SER A 192 -5.19 -4.19 -17.77
CA SER A 192 -4.52 -5.20 -16.93
C SER A 192 -4.87 -5.00 -15.46
N VAL A 193 -5.06 -6.07 -14.71
CA VAL A 193 -5.32 -6.00 -13.26
C VAL A 193 -4.06 -6.08 -12.42
N GLY A 194 -3.05 -6.83 -12.88
CA GLY A 194 -1.77 -7.01 -12.17
C GLY A 194 -0.80 -5.85 -12.33
N LEU A 195 0.23 -5.83 -11.48
CA LEU A 195 1.28 -4.79 -11.48
C LEU A 195 2.18 -4.86 -12.72
N ARG A 196 2.38 -6.05 -13.32
CA ARG A 196 3.20 -6.21 -14.53
C ARG A 196 2.82 -5.27 -15.68
N GLY A 197 1.55 -4.90 -15.77
CA GLY A 197 1.06 -3.98 -16.79
C GLY A 197 1.40 -2.52 -16.57
N LEU A 198 2.04 -2.18 -15.45
CA LEU A 198 2.44 -0.82 -15.09
C LEU A 198 3.91 -0.54 -15.43
N PRO A 199 4.30 0.71 -15.69
CA PRO A 199 5.71 1.10 -15.76
C PRO A 199 6.47 0.64 -14.51
N ASN A 200 7.59 -0.06 -14.71
CA ASN A 200 8.38 -0.69 -13.64
C ASN A 200 7.57 -1.60 -12.68
N GLY A 201 6.44 -2.11 -13.13
CA GLY A 201 5.52 -2.89 -12.32
C GLY A 201 6.12 -4.19 -11.79
N THR A 202 6.96 -4.87 -12.57
CA THR A 202 7.67 -6.09 -12.11
C THR A 202 8.64 -5.78 -10.97
N GLN A 203 9.40 -4.70 -11.07
CA GLN A 203 10.32 -4.27 -10.01
C GLN A 203 9.55 -3.88 -8.74
N TRP A 204 8.44 -3.18 -8.89
CA TRP A 204 7.58 -2.83 -7.78
C TRP A 204 6.98 -4.07 -7.13
N TYR A 205 6.49 -5.02 -7.92
CA TYR A 205 5.96 -6.28 -7.40
C TYR A 205 7.03 -7.08 -6.65
N GLN A 206 8.23 -7.21 -7.20
CA GLN A 206 9.34 -7.87 -6.52
C GLN A 206 9.68 -7.20 -5.17
N SER A 207 9.68 -5.87 -5.11
CA SER A 207 9.92 -5.16 -3.85
C SER A 207 8.86 -5.44 -2.79
N LYS A 208 7.60 -5.64 -3.21
CA LYS A 208 6.52 -6.06 -2.30
C LYS A 208 6.74 -7.49 -1.79
N LEU A 209 7.07 -8.42 -2.67
CA LEU A 209 7.38 -9.80 -2.28
C LEU A 209 8.51 -9.84 -1.25
N ASN A 210 9.62 -9.16 -1.52
CA ASN A 210 10.76 -9.08 -0.60
C ASN A 210 10.38 -8.45 0.75
N TYR A 211 9.55 -7.39 0.70
CA TYR A 211 9.07 -6.73 1.90
C TYR A 211 8.22 -7.66 2.77
N PHE A 212 7.23 -8.32 2.18
CA PHE A 212 6.30 -9.17 2.93
C PHE A 212 6.92 -10.50 3.37
N SER A 213 7.78 -11.11 2.55
CA SER A 213 8.44 -12.37 2.90
C SER A 213 9.59 -12.19 3.89
N GLY A 214 10.19 -10.99 3.96
CA GLY A 214 11.45 -10.76 4.65
C GLY A 214 12.67 -11.37 3.96
N GLU A 215 12.51 -11.90 2.73
CA GLU A 215 13.56 -12.56 1.95
C GLU A 215 13.71 -11.90 0.57
N VAL A 216 14.90 -12.01 -0.02
CA VAL A 216 15.21 -11.42 -1.32
C VAL A 216 15.26 -12.51 -2.39
N HIS A 217 14.13 -12.72 -3.07
CA HIS A 217 14.01 -13.62 -4.20
C HIS A 217 13.34 -12.93 -5.38
N SER A 218 13.68 -13.37 -6.58
CA SER A 218 12.92 -12.99 -7.77
C SER A 218 11.55 -13.66 -7.78
N PRO A 219 10.55 -13.10 -8.50
CA PRO A 219 9.25 -13.76 -8.63
C PRO A 219 9.35 -15.17 -9.25
N LEU A 220 10.34 -15.43 -10.10
CA LEU A 220 10.56 -16.74 -10.71
C LEU A 220 11.10 -17.77 -9.70
N GLU A 221 11.97 -17.36 -8.80
CA GLU A 221 12.45 -18.21 -7.70
C GLU A 221 11.30 -18.58 -6.77
N TRP A 222 10.44 -17.60 -6.43
CA TRP A 222 9.21 -17.88 -5.68
C TRP A 222 8.31 -18.88 -6.39
N VAL A 223 8.09 -18.77 -7.71
CA VAL A 223 7.33 -19.74 -8.50
C VAL A 223 7.91 -21.14 -8.33
N THR A 224 9.22 -21.28 -8.37
CA THR A 224 9.89 -22.58 -8.25
C THR A 224 9.66 -23.20 -6.87
N LEU A 225 9.87 -22.42 -5.81
CA LEU A 225 9.66 -22.84 -4.42
C LEU A 225 8.19 -23.24 -4.16
N LEU A 226 7.25 -22.41 -4.59
CA LEU A 226 5.82 -22.68 -4.41
C LEU A 226 5.35 -23.91 -5.18
N ASN A 227 5.85 -24.14 -6.40
CA ASN A 227 5.46 -25.29 -7.22
C ASN A 227 5.79 -26.63 -6.56
N GLU A 228 6.87 -26.72 -5.80
CA GLU A 228 7.21 -27.93 -5.05
C GLU A 228 6.22 -28.17 -3.90
N LYS A 229 5.85 -27.11 -3.19
CA LYS A 229 4.90 -27.19 -2.07
C LYS A 229 3.47 -27.47 -2.54
N ILE A 230 3.05 -26.85 -3.64
CA ILE A 230 1.72 -27.07 -4.24
C ILE A 230 1.48 -28.54 -4.64
N LYS A 231 2.51 -29.25 -5.07
CA LYS A 231 2.38 -30.67 -5.48
C LYS A 231 2.01 -31.60 -4.32
N VAL A 232 2.40 -31.28 -3.11
CA VAL A 232 2.19 -32.13 -1.93
C VAL A 232 1.01 -31.70 -1.06
N LEU A 233 0.34 -30.61 -1.41
CA LEU A 233 -0.83 -30.14 -0.67
C LEU A 233 -2.10 -30.89 -1.07
N ASP A 234 -2.81 -31.37 -0.07
CA ASP A 234 -4.17 -31.88 -0.24
C ASP A 234 -5.13 -30.74 -0.62
N ARG A 235 -6.14 -31.05 -1.43
CA ARG A 235 -7.25 -30.16 -1.70
C ARG A 235 -8.10 -30.06 -0.45
N VAL A 236 -8.15 -28.90 0.15
CA VAL A 236 -8.91 -28.66 1.38
C VAL A 236 -10.02 -27.67 1.09
N ALA A 237 -11.24 -28.03 1.48
CA ALA A 237 -12.37 -27.10 1.40
C ALA A 237 -12.16 -25.96 2.40
N PHE A 238 -12.21 -24.73 1.88
CA PHE A 238 -12.21 -23.52 2.69
C PHE A 238 -13.66 -23.23 3.14
N ASP A 239 -13.89 -23.09 4.44
CA ASP A 239 -15.22 -22.90 5.03
C ASP A 239 -15.33 -21.67 5.94
N SER A 240 -14.33 -20.80 5.92
CA SER A 240 -14.36 -19.59 6.71
C SER A 240 -15.22 -18.51 6.03
N LYS A 241 -15.96 -17.75 6.83
CA LYS A 241 -16.76 -16.64 6.32
C LYS A 241 -15.86 -15.50 5.81
N LEU A 242 -16.03 -15.12 4.56
CA LEU A 242 -15.32 -13.98 3.99
C LEU A 242 -15.87 -12.65 4.50
N PRO A 243 -15.02 -11.64 4.66
CA PRO A 243 -15.46 -10.28 4.95
C PRO A 243 -16.36 -9.72 3.84
N THR A 244 -17.13 -8.70 4.17
CA THR A 244 -18.05 -8.04 3.22
C THR A 244 -17.46 -6.81 2.55
N SER A 245 -16.26 -6.40 2.94
CA SER A 245 -15.60 -5.18 2.47
C SER A 245 -14.13 -5.40 2.22
N HIS A 246 -13.59 -4.73 1.19
CA HIS A 246 -12.16 -4.70 0.87
C HIS A 246 -11.40 -3.51 1.46
N GLN A 247 -12.00 -2.75 2.38
CA GLN A 247 -11.30 -1.61 3.03
C GLN A 247 -10.09 -2.04 3.84
N LYS A 248 -10.12 -3.27 4.35
CA LYS A 248 -8.97 -3.96 4.94
C LYS A 248 -8.73 -5.24 4.15
N SER A 249 -7.47 -5.65 3.98
CA SER A 249 -7.21 -6.90 3.28
C SER A 249 -7.82 -8.09 4.04
N PHE A 250 -8.17 -9.11 3.28
CA PHE A 250 -8.65 -10.38 3.84
C PHE A 250 -7.65 -10.95 4.85
N LEU A 251 -6.36 -10.95 4.52
CA LEU A 251 -5.32 -11.51 5.37
C LEU A 251 -5.17 -10.76 6.69
N VAL A 252 -5.28 -9.44 6.65
CA VAL A 252 -5.29 -8.62 7.85
C VAL A 252 -6.50 -8.95 8.73
N GLN A 253 -7.69 -9.08 8.14
CA GLN A 253 -8.90 -9.46 8.87
C GLN A 253 -8.84 -10.91 9.38
N TYR A 254 -8.20 -11.80 8.63
CA TYR A 254 -8.01 -13.20 8.99
C TYR A 254 -7.08 -13.38 10.21
N LEU A 255 -6.04 -12.52 10.32
CA LEU A 255 -5.10 -12.52 11.43
C LEU A 255 -5.60 -11.79 12.67
N SER A 256 -6.51 -10.82 12.51
CA SER A 256 -6.86 -9.92 13.60
C SER A 256 -8.04 -10.44 14.42
N ASP A 257 -7.76 -10.79 15.65
CA ASP A 257 -8.69 -10.56 16.75
C ASP A 257 -8.77 -9.02 16.96
N GLU A 258 -9.63 -8.35 16.20
CA GLU A 258 -10.16 -6.98 16.32
C GLU A 258 -9.27 -5.80 16.79
N LYS A 259 -8.11 -6.02 17.41
CA LYS A 259 -7.39 -4.97 18.17
C LYS A 259 -6.18 -4.36 17.47
N LEU A 260 -5.70 -4.89 16.34
CA LEU A 260 -4.35 -4.59 15.86
C LEU A 260 -4.27 -3.55 14.72
N ILE A 261 -5.39 -3.05 14.19
CA ILE A 261 -5.37 -2.15 13.05
C ILE A 261 -6.17 -0.88 13.36
N GLU A 262 -5.69 -0.13 14.30
CA GLU A 262 -6.03 1.27 14.46
C GLU A 262 -5.04 2.11 13.66
N GLY A 263 -5.47 2.65 12.53
CA GLY A 263 -4.68 3.63 11.81
C GLY A 263 -5.05 3.75 10.35
N LEU A 264 -4.97 4.98 9.86
CA LEU A 264 -5.15 5.36 8.47
C LEU A 264 -4.00 4.92 7.58
N ASP A 265 -2.94 4.40 8.17
CA ASP A 265 -1.73 4.17 7.44
C ASP A 265 -1.68 2.74 6.94
N TRP A 266 -2.03 2.60 5.68
CA TRP A 266 -1.81 1.35 4.97
C TRP A 266 -0.34 0.90 4.99
N GLN A 267 0.64 1.81 5.09
CA GLN A 267 2.06 1.44 5.23
C GLN A 267 2.38 0.92 6.63
N ALA A 268 1.85 1.54 7.70
CA ALA A 268 2.01 1.01 9.05
C ALA A 268 1.32 -0.35 9.21
N ASN A 269 0.14 -0.52 8.62
CA ASN A 269 -0.53 -1.81 8.60
C ASN A 269 0.29 -2.88 7.86
N TYR A 270 0.98 -2.50 6.79
CA TYR A 270 1.88 -3.38 6.07
C TYR A 270 3.11 -3.78 6.89
N GLN A 271 3.66 -2.87 7.69
CA GLN A 271 4.84 -3.17 8.52
C GLN A 271 4.53 -4.19 9.62
N ASP A 272 3.32 -4.17 10.17
CA ASP A 272 2.93 -5.07 11.24
C ASP A 272 2.55 -6.48 10.73
N LEU A 273 2.12 -6.60 9.47
CA LEU A 273 1.62 -7.85 8.90
C LEU A 273 2.65 -9.01 8.92
N PRO A 274 3.91 -8.85 8.53
CA PRO A 274 4.90 -9.93 8.63
C PRO A 274 5.15 -10.41 10.06
N ALA A 275 5.18 -9.50 11.03
CA ALA A 275 5.36 -9.85 12.44
C ALA A 275 4.14 -10.60 12.98
N MET A 276 2.93 -10.18 12.65
CA MET A 276 1.69 -10.86 13.00
C MET A 276 1.62 -12.26 12.38
N ALA A 277 1.95 -12.37 11.10
CA ALA A 277 1.95 -13.64 10.40
C ALA A 277 2.94 -14.63 11.02
N SER A 278 4.14 -14.19 11.39
CA SER A 278 5.17 -15.05 11.99
C SER A 278 4.79 -15.58 13.38
N ALA A 279 3.92 -14.91 14.11
CA ALA A 279 3.44 -15.31 15.43
C ALA A 279 2.24 -16.28 15.37
N MET A 280 1.67 -16.52 14.20
CA MET A 280 0.48 -17.34 14.03
C MET A 280 0.83 -18.84 14.01
N ASP A 281 0.05 -19.66 14.70
CA ASP A 281 0.08 -21.12 14.53
C ASP A 281 -0.86 -21.52 13.37
N MET A 282 -0.30 -22.04 12.29
CA MET A 282 -1.03 -22.32 11.05
C MET A 282 -1.37 -23.81 10.89
N SER A 283 -2.64 -24.10 10.79
CA SER A 283 -3.13 -25.42 10.39
C SER A 283 -2.77 -25.74 8.92
N ASN A 284 -2.83 -27.00 8.51
CA ASN A 284 -2.65 -27.40 7.11
C ASN A 284 -3.66 -26.73 6.17
N LYS A 285 -4.86 -26.44 6.66
CA LYS A 285 -5.90 -25.73 5.93
C LYS A 285 -5.49 -24.27 5.66
N ASP A 286 -4.96 -23.59 6.67
CA ASP A 286 -4.46 -22.23 6.55
C ASP A 286 -3.27 -22.15 5.58
N LYS A 287 -2.34 -23.11 5.67
CA LYS A 287 -1.22 -23.22 4.73
C LYS A 287 -1.68 -23.41 3.29
N THR A 288 -2.73 -24.23 3.07
CA THR A 288 -3.31 -24.44 1.74
C THR A 288 -3.92 -23.16 1.20
N LEU A 289 -4.67 -22.42 2.03
CA LEU A 289 -5.24 -21.12 1.67
C LEU A 289 -4.14 -20.13 1.27
N MET A 290 -3.14 -19.95 2.13
CA MET A 290 -2.05 -19.00 1.86
C MET A 290 -1.29 -19.37 0.60
N LEU A 291 -1.02 -20.63 0.38
CA LEU A 291 -0.31 -21.08 -0.81
C LEU A 291 -1.11 -20.88 -2.10
N ALA A 292 -2.43 -21.11 -2.07
CA ALA A 292 -3.32 -20.82 -3.20
C ALA A 292 -3.39 -19.30 -3.50
N MET A 293 -3.38 -18.48 -2.46
CA MET A 293 -3.30 -17.02 -2.60
C MET A 293 -1.96 -16.58 -3.19
N MET A 294 -0.82 -17.09 -2.69
CA MET A 294 0.51 -16.79 -3.22
C MET A 294 0.64 -17.19 -4.71
N GLU A 295 0.15 -18.38 -5.08
CA GLU A 295 0.14 -18.82 -6.49
C GLU A 295 -0.66 -17.85 -7.37
N SER A 296 -1.84 -17.44 -6.91
CA SER A 296 -2.70 -16.52 -7.63
C SER A 296 -2.12 -15.11 -7.67
N ASP A 297 -1.45 -14.67 -6.61
CA ASP A 297 -0.78 -13.38 -6.50
C ASP A 297 0.35 -13.26 -7.57
N ILE A 298 1.26 -14.25 -7.63
CA ILE A 298 2.26 -14.30 -8.69
C ILE A 298 1.59 -14.42 -10.06
N GLY A 299 0.57 -15.23 -10.19
CA GLY A 299 -0.20 -15.38 -11.41
C GLY A 299 -0.70 -14.05 -11.96
N ILE A 300 -1.33 -13.25 -11.11
CA ILE A 300 -1.90 -11.94 -11.47
C ILE A 300 -0.80 -10.90 -11.70
N HIS A 301 0.12 -10.76 -10.75
CA HIS A 301 1.04 -9.61 -10.74
C HIS A 301 2.33 -9.84 -11.53
N TYR A 302 2.73 -11.08 -11.75
CA TYR A 302 3.93 -11.42 -12.53
C TYR A 302 3.62 -12.13 -13.84
N HIS A 303 2.72 -13.12 -13.87
CA HIS A 303 2.36 -13.84 -15.09
C HIS A 303 1.23 -13.19 -15.90
N ALA A 304 0.66 -12.07 -15.41
CA ALA A 304 -0.44 -11.35 -16.03
C ALA A 304 -1.71 -12.19 -16.23
N TRP A 305 -2.03 -13.06 -15.28
CA TRP A 305 -3.31 -13.77 -15.31
C TRP A 305 -4.48 -12.80 -15.33
N THR A 306 -5.50 -13.19 -16.06
CA THR A 306 -6.78 -12.51 -16.09
C THR A 306 -7.62 -12.89 -14.86
N LEU A 307 -8.64 -12.07 -14.54
CA LEU A 307 -9.59 -12.38 -13.48
C LEU A 307 -10.18 -13.81 -13.58
N PRO A 308 -10.67 -14.28 -14.75
CA PRO A 308 -11.18 -15.63 -14.88
C PRO A 308 -10.13 -16.72 -14.59
N GLN A 309 -8.88 -16.54 -15.02
CA GLN A 309 -7.80 -17.50 -14.75
C GLN A 309 -7.52 -17.62 -13.24
N ALA A 310 -7.39 -16.49 -12.55
CA ALA A 310 -7.16 -16.48 -11.10
C ALA A 310 -8.35 -17.10 -10.33
N LYS A 311 -9.59 -16.79 -10.72
CA LYS A 311 -10.80 -17.40 -10.14
C LYS A 311 -10.80 -18.91 -10.28
N VAL A 312 -10.56 -19.42 -11.48
CA VAL A 312 -10.52 -20.87 -11.74
C VAL A 312 -9.44 -21.54 -10.89
N ASN A 313 -8.28 -20.89 -10.72
CA ASN A 313 -7.22 -21.42 -9.87
C ASN A 313 -7.67 -21.54 -8.41
N LEU A 314 -8.22 -20.50 -7.82
CA LEU A 314 -8.70 -20.50 -6.43
C LEU A 314 -9.83 -21.51 -6.22
N ILE A 315 -10.83 -21.57 -7.11
CA ILE A 315 -11.90 -22.58 -7.04
C ILE A 315 -11.33 -23.99 -7.03
N LYS A 316 -10.36 -24.26 -7.92
CA LYS A 316 -9.74 -25.59 -8.01
C LYS A 316 -8.93 -25.95 -6.77
N ARG A 317 -8.22 -24.98 -6.16
CA ARG A 317 -7.36 -25.21 -5.00
C ARG A 317 -8.13 -25.31 -3.70
N LEU A 318 -9.14 -24.47 -3.50
CA LEU A 318 -9.82 -24.27 -2.22
C LEU A 318 -11.24 -24.85 -2.18
N GLN A 319 -11.77 -25.35 -3.31
CA GLN A 319 -13.14 -25.86 -3.43
C GLN A 319 -14.21 -24.87 -2.96
N ILE A 320 -13.99 -23.58 -3.26
CA ILE A 320 -14.87 -22.46 -2.89
C ILE A 320 -15.87 -22.12 -4.01
N SER A 321 -16.88 -21.35 -3.66
CA SER A 321 -17.85 -20.82 -4.62
C SER A 321 -17.21 -19.80 -5.58
N PRO A 322 -17.82 -19.55 -6.74
CA PRO A 322 -17.38 -18.49 -7.67
C PRO A 322 -17.36 -17.09 -7.04
N GLU A 323 -18.28 -16.81 -6.11
CA GLU A 323 -18.39 -15.54 -5.38
C GLU A 323 -17.23 -15.36 -4.40
N GLU A 324 -16.91 -16.40 -3.63
CA GLU A 324 -15.76 -16.41 -2.73
C GLU A 324 -14.43 -16.26 -3.49
N ALA A 325 -14.29 -16.95 -4.62
CA ALA A 325 -13.13 -16.81 -5.48
C ALA A 325 -13.01 -15.41 -6.08
N GLN A 326 -14.14 -14.77 -6.43
CA GLN A 326 -14.14 -13.39 -6.89
C GLN A 326 -13.62 -12.45 -5.80
N TYR A 327 -14.12 -12.59 -4.57
CA TYR A 327 -13.68 -11.80 -3.43
C TYR A 327 -12.17 -11.93 -3.20
N LEU A 328 -11.65 -13.16 -3.12
CA LEU A 328 -10.21 -13.39 -2.90
C LEU A 328 -9.34 -12.86 -4.05
N VAL A 329 -9.79 -12.98 -5.30
CA VAL A 329 -9.07 -12.42 -6.46
C VAL A 329 -9.03 -10.89 -6.39
N GLU A 330 -10.13 -10.24 -6.03
CA GLU A 330 -10.17 -8.79 -5.84
C GLU A 330 -9.23 -8.37 -4.71
N ASP A 331 -9.22 -9.10 -3.60
CA ASP A 331 -8.33 -8.85 -2.47
C ASP A 331 -6.85 -8.93 -2.89
N ILE A 332 -6.46 -9.99 -3.62
CA ILE A 332 -5.10 -10.14 -4.15
C ILE A 332 -4.73 -8.97 -5.08
N ILE A 333 -5.65 -8.51 -5.93
CA ILE A 333 -5.41 -7.37 -6.83
C ILE A 333 -5.17 -6.08 -6.05
N LEU A 334 -5.91 -5.88 -4.97
CA LEU A 334 -5.86 -4.67 -4.15
C LEU A 334 -4.66 -4.65 -3.20
N TYR A 335 -4.22 -5.83 -2.75
CA TYR A 335 -3.17 -6.02 -1.75
C TYR A 335 -2.05 -6.95 -2.24
N PRO A 336 -1.35 -6.59 -3.33
CA PRO A 336 -0.36 -7.46 -3.95
C PRO A 336 0.80 -7.80 -3.01
N GLY A 337 1.17 -9.07 -2.98
CA GLY A 337 2.30 -9.60 -2.22
C GLY A 337 2.01 -9.90 -0.75
N GLN A 338 0.87 -9.47 -0.19
CA GLN A 338 0.60 -9.65 1.24
C GLN A 338 0.59 -11.11 1.70
N SER A 339 0.13 -12.03 0.87
CA SER A 339 0.10 -13.46 1.19
C SER A 339 1.49 -14.01 1.53
N PHE A 340 2.56 -13.40 1.01
CA PHE A 340 3.95 -13.79 1.27
C PHE A 340 4.41 -13.52 2.71
N SER A 341 3.66 -12.77 3.50
CA SER A 341 3.93 -12.65 4.94
C SER A 341 3.87 -14.00 5.68
N PHE A 342 3.21 -14.99 5.10
CA PHE A 342 3.07 -16.33 5.66
C PHE A 342 4.08 -17.35 5.11
N ILE A 343 5.01 -16.93 4.28
CA ILE A 343 5.89 -17.85 3.55
C ILE A 343 6.72 -18.73 4.47
N GLN A 344 7.16 -18.20 5.62
CA GLN A 344 7.95 -18.91 6.63
C GLN A 344 7.22 -20.13 7.23
N HIS A 345 5.89 -20.18 7.15
CA HIS A 345 5.10 -21.33 7.59
C HIS A 345 4.94 -22.42 6.52
N ILE A 346 5.36 -22.10 5.29
CA ILE A 346 5.13 -22.93 4.10
C ILE A 346 6.44 -23.58 3.62
N ILE A 347 7.54 -22.84 3.64
CA ILE A 347 8.87 -23.32 3.26
C ILE A 347 9.65 -23.80 4.47
#